data_ca81a368d670fa46cc10abf1665c8937
#
_entry.id   ca81a368d670fa46cc10abf1665c8937
#
_cell.length_a   1.000
_cell.length_b   1.000
_cell.length_c   1.000
_cell.angle_alpha   90.00
_cell.angle_beta   90.00
_cell.angle_gamma   90.00
#
_symmetry.space_group_name_H-M   'P 1'
#
loop_
_entity.id
_entity.type
_entity.pdbx_description
1 polymer ?
#
loop_
_entity_poly.entity_id
_entity_poly.type
_entity_poly.pdbx_seq_one_letter_code
_entity_poly.pdbx_strand_id
1 'polypeptide(L)' 'MRIKDIREDADKTQAEIAAYLHIKQNTYSQYENGLRQLPIDCLIALANYYKTSTDYILGLTKEKTPYPR' A
#
# COMPACT_ATOMS: atom_id res chain seq x y z
N MET A 1 -3.96 -5.08 -7.24
CA MET A 1 -3.41 -4.69 -5.92
C MET A 1 -4.46 -3.93 -5.12
N ARG A 2 -4.39 -4.02 -3.81
CA ARG A 2 -5.42 -3.43 -2.93
C ARG A 2 -5.02 -2.10 -2.29
N ILE A 3 -3.96 -1.44 -2.77
CA ILE A 3 -3.43 -0.26 -2.06
C ILE A 3 -4.44 0.89 -1.97
N LYS A 4 -5.23 1.09 -3.01
CA LYS A 4 -6.27 2.13 -2.99
C LYS A 4 -7.36 1.79 -1.99
N ASP A 5 -7.85 0.55 -2.01
CA ASP A 5 -8.93 0.11 -1.12
C ASP A 5 -8.50 0.19 0.34
N ILE A 6 -7.28 -0.28 0.64
CA ILE A 6 -6.75 -0.23 2.00
C ILE A 6 -6.61 1.21 2.47
N ARG A 7 -6.11 2.09 1.60
CA ARG A 7 -5.97 3.50 1.92
C ARG A 7 -7.32 4.15 2.24
N GLU A 8 -8.30 3.89 1.40
CA GLU A 8 -9.65 4.44 1.60
C GLU A 8 -10.30 3.90 2.87
N ASP A 9 -10.13 2.61 3.15
CA ASP A 9 -10.64 2.00 4.38
C ASP A 9 -10.00 2.60 5.63
N ALA A 10 -8.75 3.05 5.52
CA ALA A 10 -8.03 3.68 6.62
C ALA A 10 -8.28 5.20 6.72
N ASP A 11 -9.14 5.75 5.85
CA ASP A 11 -9.44 7.19 5.80
C ASP A 11 -8.20 8.04 5.57
N LYS A 12 -7.27 7.55 4.75
CA LYS A 12 -6.04 8.26 4.41
C LYS A 12 -6.10 8.85 3.02
N THR A 13 -5.45 10.01 2.83
CA THR A 13 -5.34 10.62 1.51
C THR A 13 -4.11 10.09 0.78
N GLN A 14 -4.09 10.24 -0.55
CA GLN A 14 -2.90 9.92 -1.33
C GLN A 14 -1.68 10.73 -0.86
N ALA A 15 -1.90 12.00 -0.51
CA ALA A 15 -0.82 12.86 -0.02
C ALA A 15 -0.19 12.33 1.26
N GLU A 16 -1.01 11.84 2.20
CA GLU A 16 -0.53 11.27 3.45
C GLU A 16 0.35 10.04 3.21
N ILE A 17 -0.10 9.15 2.34
CA ILE A 17 0.66 7.92 2.05
C ILE A 17 1.93 8.24 1.27
N ALA A 18 1.85 9.17 0.31
CA ALA A 18 3.03 9.59 -0.43
C ALA A 18 4.08 10.20 0.50
N ALA A 19 3.65 11.01 1.47
CA ALA A 19 4.55 11.58 2.47
C ALA A 19 5.21 10.50 3.32
N TYR A 20 4.45 9.49 3.73
CA TYR A 20 4.99 8.36 4.48
C TYR A 20 6.06 7.62 3.67
N LEU A 21 5.84 7.44 2.38
CA LEU A 21 6.77 6.74 1.49
C LEU A 21 7.91 7.62 0.98
N HIS A 22 7.91 8.92 1.32
CA HIS A 22 8.90 9.90 0.87
C HIS A 22 8.96 10.03 -0.66
N ILE A 23 7.78 10.00 -1.29
CA ILE A 23 7.64 10.15 -2.74
C ILE A 23 6.61 11.23 -3.04
N LYS A 24 6.56 11.68 -4.29
CA LYS A 24 5.57 12.65 -4.74
C LYS A 24 4.19 12.01 -4.82
N GLN A 25 3.15 12.79 -4.50
CA GLN A 25 1.78 12.31 -4.59
C GLN A 25 1.45 11.81 -6.00
N ASN A 26 1.95 12.50 -7.03
CA ASN A 26 1.75 12.11 -8.42
C ASN A 26 2.31 10.71 -8.69
N THR A 27 3.50 10.42 -8.18
CA THR A 27 4.13 9.10 -8.30
C THR A 27 3.28 8.03 -7.60
N TYR A 28 2.83 8.32 -6.39
CA TYR A 28 1.99 7.39 -5.64
C TYR A 28 0.67 7.11 -6.37
N SER A 29 0.06 8.17 -6.93
CA SER A 29 -1.16 8.03 -7.71
C SER A 29 -0.97 7.08 -8.90
N GLN A 30 0.18 7.12 -9.55
CA GLN A 30 0.50 6.22 -10.65
C GLN A 30 0.56 4.76 -10.19
N TYR A 31 1.02 4.51 -8.97
CA TYR A 31 1.00 3.16 -8.39
C TYR A 31 -0.43 2.66 -8.20
N GLU A 32 -1.32 3.50 -7.66
CA GLU A 32 -2.72 3.12 -7.46
C GLU A 32 -3.44 2.85 -8.76
N ASN A 33 -3.11 3.60 -9.81
CA ASN A 33 -3.77 3.48 -11.11
C ASN A 33 -3.15 2.42 -12.02
N GLY A 34 -2.12 1.73 -11.56
CA GLY A 34 -1.47 0.69 -12.35
C GLY A 34 -0.60 1.22 -13.48
N LEU A 35 -0.31 2.54 -13.50
CA LEU A 35 0.51 3.16 -14.53
C LEU A 35 2.00 2.98 -14.27
N ARG A 36 2.37 2.58 -13.07
CA ARG A 36 3.75 2.38 -12.66
C ARG A 36 3.79 1.24 -11.64
N GLN A 37 4.79 0.36 -11.76
CA GLN A 37 4.95 -0.76 -10.85
C GLN A 37 5.40 -0.27 -9.47
N LEU A 38 4.72 -0.76 -8.42
CA LEU A 38 5.08 -0.43 -7.03
C LEU A 38 6.40 -1.11 -6.67
N PRO A 39 7.43 -0.33 -6.26
CA PRO A 39 8.69 -0.94 -5.81
C PRO A 39 8.47 -1.82 -4.59
N ILE A 40 9.29 -2.86 -4.45
CA ILE A 40 9.16 -3.80 -3.34
C ILE A 40 9.37 -3.11 -1.99
N ASP A 41 10.25 -2.12 -1.93
CA ASP A 41 10.48 -1.35 -0.70
C ASP A 41 9.22 -0.63 -0.26
N CYS A 42 8.49 -0.04 -1.21
CA CYS A 42 7.23 0.64 -0.93
C CYS A 42 6.15 -0.36 -0.50
N LEU A 43 6.12 -1.53 -1.13
CA LEU A 43 5.18 -2.59 -0.76
C LEU A 43 5.38 -3.03 0.69
N ILE A 44 6.62 -3.26 1.08
CA ILE A 44 6.95 -3.66 2.46
C ILE A 44 6.59 -2.53 3.44
N ALA A 45 6.92 -1.28 3.08
CA ALA A 45 6.60 -0.13 3.92
C ALA A 45 5.09 0.02 4.13
N LEU A 46 4.30 -0.20 3.08
CA LEU A 46 2.84 -0.13 3.19
C LEU A 46 2.28 -1.27 4.05
N ALA A 47 2.84 -2.48 3.93
CA ALA A 47 2.43 -3.59 4.78
C ALA A 47 2.69 -3.28 6.25
N ASN A 48 3.82 -2.66 6.57
CA ASN A 48 4.14 -2.23 7.93
C ASN A 48 3.23 -1.10 8.39
N TYR A 49 2.95 -0.15 7.51
CA TYR A 49 2.10 1.00 7.83
C TYR A 49 0.69 0.57 8.20
N TYR A 50 0.10 -0.33 7.41
CA TYR A 50 -1.26 -0.82 7.62
C TYR A 50 -1.33 -2.03 8.54
N LYS A 51 -0.18 -2.52 9.01
CA LYS A 51 -0.09 -3.71 9.88
C LYS A 51 -0.77 -4.92 9.24
N THR A 52 -0.44 -5.16 7.98
CA THR A 52 -0.96 -6.29 7.21
C THR A 52 0.19 -6.99 6.48
N SER A 53 -0.13 -8.05 5.73
CA SER A 53 0.88 -8.76 4.96
C SER A 53 1.00 -8.19 3.54
N THR A 54 2.16 -8.40 2.92
CA THR A 54 2.34 -8.08 1.50
C THR A 54 1.41 -8.93 0.64
N ASP A 55 1.14 -10.17 1.05
CA ASP A 55 0.21 -11.04 0.34
C ASP A 55 -1.20 -10.45 0.29
N TYR A 56 -1.66 -9.87 1.39
CA TYR A 56 -2.97 -9.23 1.42
C TYR A 56 -3.02 -8.04 0.45
N ILE A 57 -1.98 -7.21 0.47
CA ILE A 57 -1.89 -6.04 -0.44
C ILE A 57 -1.90 -6.49 -1.90
N LEU A 58 -1.18 -7.57 -2.21
CA LEU A 58 -1.10 -8.11 -3.56
C LEU A 58 -2.36 -8.85 -4.00
N GLY A 59 -3.28 -9.13 -3.06
CA GLY A 59 -4.50 -9.86 -3.36
C GLY A 59 -4.33 -11.38 -3.38
N LEU A 60 -3.25 -11.89 -2.82
CA LEU A 60 -2.96 -13.33 -2.79
C LEU A 60 -3.66 -14.04 -1.63
N THR A 61 -4.16 -13.30 -0.67
CA THR A 61 -4.90 -13.84 0.47
C THR A 61 -6.01 -12.87 0.86
N LYS A 62 -7.04 -13.39 1.53
CA LYS A 62 -8.10 -12.57 2.12
C LYS A 62 -7.83 -12.28 3.59
N GLU A 63 -6.78 -12.87 4.16
CA GLU A 63 -6.43 -12.69 5.57
C GLU A 63 -5.68 -11.38 5.75
N LYS A 64 -6.31 -10.42 6.41
CA LYS A 64 -5.76 -9.09 6.64
C LYS A 64 -4.69 -9.10 7.74
N THR A 65 -4.80 -9.99 8.71
CA THR A 65 -3.86 -10.09 9.81
C THR A 65 -2.51 -10.62 9.31
N PRO A 66 -1.37 -9.98 9.68
CA PRO A 66 -0.07 -10.50 9.28
C PRO A 66 0.18 -11.90 9.81
N TYR A 67 0.98 -12.66 9.08
CA TYR A 67 1.37 -13.99 9.53
C TYR A 67 2.14 -13.91 10.85
N PRO A 68 2.01 -14.89 11.74
CA PRO A 68 2.82 -14.96 12.95
C PRO A 68 4.30 -15.05 12.60
N ARG A 69 5.13 -14.41 13.40
CA ARG A 69 6.58 -14.45 13.22
C ARG A 69 7.22 -15.34 14.28
#